data_b7ea777f4e15e1a646aec6420ab74b7b
#
_entry.id   b7ea777f4e15e1a646aec6420ab74b7b
#
_cell.length_a   1.000
_cell.length_b   1.000
_cell.length_c   1.000
_cell.angle_alpha   90.00
_cell.angle_beta   90.00
_cell.angle_gamma   90.00
#
_symmetry.space_group_name_H-M   'P 1'
#
loop_
_entity.id
_entity.type
_entity.pdbx_description
1 polymer ?
#
loop_
_entity_poly.entity_id
_entity_poly.type
_entity_poly.pdbx_seq_one_letter_code
_entity_poly.pdbx_strand_id
1 'polypeptide(L)'
;ALFIDIDDISERNRILSSEFSELIHYDYDPFEYLWVKEGSAGLSEFMSYGESQHLEERANSWTQNSTTSLRWWDGRTSDMGSSFLFLSYLSDKLGGSTGIQQLISDPSLGGNGIENLARNPGPGSTPIGLTMSEIFANFSAAITLDSDQGAFGFSEIDLLDDCSSGGFCRNIASAENNDWTEAWQSFGHSLEGWGLKSFRFSGGDGYPLSILVQPDRFGFEGAVLSKEDSTGTWSMDRLRIDSEDGRGTGLVNGFGNLTSEVWLLVWYNSLVDDCDFDFANCGVLSGGNYPTGSFSVSASQVTDSAELTIETVEGFDRDGDLMDDSVEIGIGVSSSAFFETLSVEISAFAENSLYDSSEFTISVGNSEPEIRSVWFTPPFTADWTITARASDITGELQDIAQTLPVEIFNMKPESSGSISSNQ
;
A
#
# COMPACT_ATOMS: atom_id res chain seq x y z
N ALA A 1 0.26 42.60 13.40
CA ALA A 1 0.27 42.97 14.83
C ALA A 1 -0.25 41.74 15.59
N LEU A 2 0.51 41.30 16.57
CA LEU A 2 0.14 40.18 17.43
C LEU A 2 -0.78 40.69 18.55
N PHE A 3 -1.95 40.09 18.64
CA PHE A 3 -2.90 40.38 19.74
C PHE A 3 -3.02 39.12 20.62
N ILE A 4 -2.67 39.27 21.89
CA ILE A 4 -2.73 38.18 22.87
C ILE A 4 -3.77 38.53 23.93
N ASP A 5 -4.69 37.59 24.16
CA ASP A 5 -5.58 37.68 25.28
C ASP A 5 -4.78 37.48 26.59
N ILE A 6 -4.90 38.45 27.50
CA ILE A 6 -4.09 38.47 28.74
C ILE A 6 -4.73 37.62 29.84
N ASP A 7 -5.98 37.21 29.69
CA ASP A 7 -6.73 36.53 30.73
C ASP A 7 -6.24 35.09 31.01
N ASP A 8 -5.54 34.45 30.01
CA ASP A 8 -4.90 33.16 30.20
C ASP A 8 -3.36 33.24 30.11
N ILE A 9 -2.73 33.64 31.21
CA ILE A 9 -1.28 33.80 31.32
C ILE A 9 -0.55 32.45 31.20
N SER A 10 -1.18 31.34 31.58
CA SER A 10 -0.59 30.02 31.58
C SER A 10 -0.32 29.51 30.15
N GLU A 11 -1.21 29.77 29.21
CA GLU A 11 -1.13 29.39 27.82
C GLU A 11 -0.40 30.43 26.94
N ARG A 12 -0.20 31.66 27.45
CA ARG A 12 0.35 32.79 26.70
C ARG A 12 1.67 32.44 25.95
N ASN A 13 2.59 31.78 26.63
CA ASN A 13 3.89 31.48 26.04
C ASN A 13 3.81 30.43 24.93
N ARG A 14 2.88 29.49 25.05
CA ARG A 14 2.59 28.46 24.03
C ARG A 14 2.01 29.10 22.79
N ILE A 15 0.98 29.93 22.94
CA ILE A 15 0.40 30.73 21.86
C ILE A 15 1.48 31.57 21.18
N LEU A 16 2.35 32.23 21.96
CA LEU A 16 3.47 33.02 21.39
C LEU A 16 4.43 32.18 20.55
N SER A 17 4.74 30.95 20.93
CA SER A 17 5.59 30.07 20.17
C SER A 17 4.96 29.68 18.83
N SER A 18 3.67 29.33 18.85
CA SER A 18 2.87 29.02 17.66
C SER A 18 2.82 30.20 16.69
N GLU A 19 2.37 31.37 17.15
CA GLU A 19 2.26 32.60 16.35
C GLU A 19 3.63 33.08 15.80
N PHE A 20 4.70 32.89 16.58
CA PHE A 20 6.04 33.24 16.13
C PHE A 20 6.52 32.31 15.02
N SER A 21 6.17 31.03 15.07
CA SER A 21 6.44 30.08 13.98
C SER A 21 5.73 30.51 12.70
N GLU A 22 4.47 30.92 12.77
CA GLU A 22 3.73 31.43 11.62
C GLU A 22 4.34 32.71 11.03
N LEU A 23 4.83 33.61 11.89
CA LEU A 23 5.54 34.82 11.41
C LEU A 23 6.84 34.47 10.67
N ILE A 24 7.58 33.45 11.13
CA ILE A 24 8.77 32.95 10.44
C ILE A 24 8.38 32.38 9.07
N HIS A 25 7.35 31.55 8.99
CA HIS A 25 6.86 31.03 7.72
C HIS A 25 6.45 32.16 6.78
N TYR A 26 5.75 33.17 7.28
CA TYR A 26 5.34 34.32 6.47
C TYR A 26 6.53 35.11 5.90
N ASP A 27 7.66 35.13 6.61
CA ASP A 27 8.88 35.84 6.15
C ASP A 27 9.68 35.03 5.13
N TYR A 28 9.77 33.72 5.32
CA TYR A 28 10.57 32.82 4.48
C TYR A 28 9.80 32.21 3.32
N ASP A 29 8.58 31.74 3.57
CA ASP A 29 7.68 31.16 2.58
C ASP A 29 6.22 31.57 2.81
N PRO A 30 5.84 32.79 2.37
CA PRO A 30 4.50 33.34 2.59
C PRO A 30 3.41 32.54 1.86
N PHE A 31 3.77 31.77 0.83
CA PHE A 31 2.83 31.05 0.00
C PHE A 31 2.66 29.56 0.40
N GLU A 32 3.34 29.11 1.45
CA GLU A 32 3.18 27.75 1.94
C GLU A 32 1.72 27.45 2.33
N TYR A 33 1.30 26.20 2.18
CA TYR A 33 -0.05 25.76 2.54
C TYR A 33 -0.29 25.77 4.05
N LEU A 34 -1.53 26.06 4.44
CA LEU A 34 -1.91 26.19 5.85
C LEU A 34 -1.62 24.92 6.66
N TRP A 35 -1.82 23.75 6.10
CA TRP A 35 -1.55 22.50 6.82
C TRP A 35 -0.06 22.34 7.20
N VAL A 36 0.88 22.86 6.41
CA VAL A 36 2.31 22.87 6.76
C VAL A 36 2.60 23.96 7.81
N LYS A 37 2.06 25.17 7.62
CA LYS A 37 2.25 26.29 8.57
C LYS A 37 1.72 25.95 9.96
N GLU A 38 0.48 25.52 10.04
CA GLU A 38 -0.19 25.16 11.30
C GLU A 38 0.43 23.92 11.97
N GLY A 39 0.84 22.93 11.16
CA GLY A 39 1.59 21.79 11.68
C GLY A 39 2.92 22.20 12.28
N SER A 40 3.64 23.14 11.65
CA SER A 40 4.89 23.71 12.16
C SER A 40 4.66 24.57 13.41
N ALA A 41 3.54 25.29 13.49
CA ALA A 41 3.15 26.08 14.65
C ALA A 41 2.89 25.15 15.85
N GLY A 42 2.10 24.08 15.67
CA GLY A 42 1.88 23.07 16.71
C GLY A 42 3.17 22.38 17.15
N LEU A 43 4.03 22.03 16.21
CA LEU A 43 5.34 21.45 16.50
C LEU A 43 6.22 22.44 17.30
N SER A 44 6.22 23.74 16.96
CA SER A 44 6.95 24.76 17.71
C SER A 44 6.49 24.88 19.16
N GLU A 45 5.17 24.80 19.38
CA GLU A 45 4.59 24.74 20.72
C GLU A 45 5.10 23.50 21.47
N PHE A 46 5.01 22.31 20.84
CA PHE A 46 5.45 21.05 21.45
C PHE A 46 6.94 21.05 21.79
N MET A 47 7.79 21.47 20.87
CA MET A 47 9.25 21.52 21.09
C MET A 47 9.66 22.51 22.20
N SER A 48 8.88 23.58 22.38
CA SER A 48 9.19 24.63 23.35
C SER A 48 8.67 24.34 24.75
N TYR A 49 7.52 23.67 24.85
CA TYR A 49 6.78 23.52 26.10
C TYR A 49 6.32 22.09 26.41
N GLY A 50 6.58 21.15 25.51
CA GLY A 50 6.13 19.75 25.65
C GLY A 50 4.63 19.58 25.39
N GLU A 51 4.09 18.50 25.91
CA GLU A 51 2.68 18.16 25.81
C GLU A 51 1.77 19.22 26.42
N SER A 52 0.62 19.44 25.80
CA SER A 52 -0.43 20.30 26.31
C SER A 52 -1.79 19.71 26.01
N GLN A 53 -2.78 20.00 26.86
CA GLN A 53 -4.16 19.58 26.63
C GLN A 53 -4.66 20.02 25.25
N HIS A 54 -4.27 21.18 24.80
CA HIS A 54 -4.66 21.74 23.51
C HIS A 54 -4.09 20.92 22.32
N LEU A 55 -2.81 20.53 22.36
CA LEU A 55 -2.19 19.65 21.35
C LEU A 55 -2.77 18.23 21.42
N GLU A 56 -3.02 17.71 22.62
CA GLU A 56 -3.67 16.41 22.82
C GLU A 56 -5.07 16.40 22.22
N GLU A 57 -5.89 17.40 22.46
CA GLU A 57 -7.25 17.53 21.92
C GLU A 57 -7.23 17.56 20.38
N ARG A 58 -6.29 18.30 19.78
CA ARG A 58 -6.11 18.35 18.31
C ARG A 58 -5.69 17.00 17.74
N ALA A 59 -4.62 16.42 18.27
CA ALA A 59 -4.11 15.12 17.83
C ALA A 59 -5.17 14.02 17.97
N ASN A 60 -5.82 13.95 19.13
CA ASN A 60 -6.86 12.96 19.43
C ASN A 60 -8.12 13.15 18.57
N SER A 61 -8.45 14.39 18.20
CA SER A 61 -9.53 14.66 17.25
C SER A 61 -9.27 14.03 15.89
N TRP A 62 -8.02 14.05 15.41
CA TRP A 62 -7.68 13.41 14.16
C TRP A 62 -7.56 11.90 14.28
N THR A 63 -6.88 11.37 15.28
CA THR A 63 -6.74 9.92 15.42
C THR A 63 -8.08 9.20 15.59
N GLN A 64 -9.07 9.84 16.21
CA GLN A 64 -10.45 9.35 16.28
C GLN A 64 -11.18 9.46 14.93
N ASN A 65 -10.74 10.33 14.04
CA ASN A 65 -11.35 10.61 12.75
C ASN A 65 -10.32 10.69 11.63
N SER A 66 -9.42 9.72 11.59
CA SER A 66 -8.27 9.66 10.68
C SER A 66 -8.63 9.56 9.19
N THR A 67 -9.93 9.38 8.89
CA THR A 67 -10.46 9.42 7.53
C THR A 67 -10.49 10.83 6.92
N THR A 68 -10.26 11.88 7.74
CA THR A 68 -10.16 13.27 7.28
C THR A 68 -8.79 13.55 6.65
N SER A 69 -8.77 14.51 5.74
CA SER A 69 -7.59 14.86 4.94
C SER A 69 -6.46 15.44 5.79
N LEU A 70 -5.21 15.05 5.47
CA LEU A 70 -4.00 15.74 5.93
C LEU A 70 -3.77 17.04 5.14
N ARG A 71 -3.95 17.01 3.81
CA ARG A 71 -3.48 18.06 2.90
C ARG A 71 -4.55 19.04 2.47
N TRP A 72 -5.80 18.75 2.76
CA TRP A 72 -6.93 19.65 2.51
C TRP A 72 -7.35 20.32 3.82
N TRP A 73 -7.15 21.64 3.89
CA TRP A 73 -7.34 22.41 5.08
C TRP A 73 -8.70 23.13 5.11
N ASP A 74 -9.50 22.88 6.13
CA ASP A 74 -10.81 23.53 6.40
C ASP A 74 -10.86 24.19 7.79
N GLY A 75 -9.77 24.14 8.54
CA GLY A 75 -9.68 24.70 9.88
C GLY A 75 -10.37 23.87 10.96
N ARG A 76 -10.65 22.59 10.70
CA ARG A 76 -11.18 21.67 11.71
C ARG A 76 -10.09 21.35 12.75
N THR A 77 -10.51 21.02 13.97
CA THR A 77 -9.58 20.56 15.01
C THR A 77 -8.79 19.32 14.56
N SER A 78 -9.42 18.43 13.78
CA SER A 78 -8.76 17.27 13.19
C SER A 78 -7.69 17.64 12.16
N ASP A 79 -7.89 18.73 11.37
CA ASP A 79 -6.88 19.18 10.39
C ASP A 79 -5.62 19.68 11.12
N MET A 80 -5.81 20.44 12.21
CA MET A 80 -4.71 20.88 13.08
C MET A 80 -3.98 19.68 13.71
N GLY A 81 -4.73 18.65 14.12
CA GLY A 81 -4.18 17.44 14.71
C GLY A 81 -3.37 16.59 13.73
N SER A 82 -3.89 16.37 12.51
CA SER A 82 -3.18 15.63 11.47
C SER A 82 -1.87 16.31 11.10
N SER A 83 -1.91 17.62 10.90
CA SER A 83 -0.75 18.43 10.52
C SER A 83 0.31 18.45 11.62
N PHE A 84 -0.09 18.64 12.88
CA PHE A 84 0.82 18.58 14.02
C PHE A 84 1.52 17.23 14.12
N LEU A 85 0.77 16.13 14.11
CA LEU A 85 1.34 14.78 14.19
C LEU A 85 2.26 14.46 13.01
N PHE A 86 1.86 14.87 11.80
CA PHE A 86 2.66 14.65 10.61
C PHE A 86 3.97 15.45 10.64
N LEU A 87 3.94 16.74 10.99
CA LEU A 87 5.15 17.56 11.11
C LEU A 87 6.05 17.11 12.28
N SER A 88 5.46 16.63 13.38
CA SER A 88 6.21 16.00 14.48
C SER A 88 6.93 14.74 14.00
N TYR A 89 6.26 13.89 13.21
CA TYR A 89 6.85 12.72 12.57
C TYR A 89 8.01 13.10 11.64
N LEU A 90 7.82 14.10 10.78
CA LEU A 90 8.89 14.58 9.90
C LEU A 90 10.09 15.14 10.69
N SER A 91 9.82 15.92 11.73
CA SER A 91 10.87 16.41 12.63
C SER A 91 11.67 15.26 13.23
N ASP A 92 11.00 14.29 13.79
CA ASP A 92 11.63 13.12 14.40
C ASP A 92 12.49 12.31 13.41
N LYS A 93 12.01 12.11 12.19
CA LYS A 93 12.67 11.24 11.21
C LYS A 93 13.67 11.96 10.29
N LEU A 94 13.51 13.24 10.03
CA LEU A 94 14.28 13.96 9.03
C LEU A 94 15.28 15.00 9.60
N GLY A 95 15.72 14.81 10.85
CA GLY A 95 16.83 15.58 11.42
C GLY A 95 16.42 16.69 12.38
N GLY A 96 15.27 16.53 13.04
CA GLY A 96 14.82 17.39 14.12
C GLY A 96 14.56 18.82 13.66
N SER A 97 14.89 19.77 14.53
CA SER A 97 14.73 21.21 14.24
C SER A 97 15.49 21.65 13.00
N THR A 98 16.62 21.02 12.64
CA THR A 98 17.38 21.35 11.42
C THR A 98 16.59 20.97 10.18
N GLY A 99 15.93 19.80 10.16
CA GLY A 99 15.08 19.39 9.06
C GLY A 99 13.89 20.33 8.88
N ILE A 100 13.24 20.73 9.97
CA ILE A 100 12.11 21.67 9.92
C ILE A 100 12.56 23.07 9.43
N GLN A 101 13.72 23.54 9.84
CA GLN A 101 14.27 24.80 9.31
C GLN A 101 14.53 24.72 7.80
N GLN A 102 14.99 23.57 7.30
CA GLN A 102 15.15 23.36 5.85
C GLN A 102 13.80 23.38 5.14
N LEU A 103 12.76 22.73 5.69
CA LEU A 103 11.40 22.74 5.13
C LEU A 103 10.86 24.17 5.04
N ILE A 104 10.94 24.95 6.12
CA ILE A 104 10.46 26.35 6.17
C ILE A 104 11.23 27.25 5.18
N SER A 105 12.48 26.91 4.86
CA SER A 105 13.32 27.68 3.95
C SER A 105 13.24 27.20 2.49
N ASP A 106 12.57 26.09 2.22
CA ASP A 106 12.39 25.55 0.86
C ASP A 106 11.25 26.31 0.16
N PRO A 107 11.48 26.89 -1.03
CA PRO A 107 10.42 27.61 -1.75
C PRO A 107 9.39 26.69 -2.42
N SER A 108 9.53 25.36 -2.28
CA SER A 108 8.59 24.40 -2.83
C SER A 108 7.48 24.13 -1.82
N LEU A 109 6.23 24.22 -2.26
CA LEU A 109 5.06 24.20 -1.41
C LEU A 109 4.60 22.77 -1.06
N GLY A 110 4.06 22.60 0.13
CA GLY A 110 3.33 21.41 0.56
C GLY A 110 4.11 20.11 0.41
N GLY A 111 3.49 19.12 -0.24
CA GLY A 111 4.10 17.81 -0.48
C GLY A 111 5.45 17.88 -1.21
N ASN A 112 5.64 18.82 -2.13
CA ASN A 112 6.92 18.97 -2.85
C ASN A 112 8.06 19.43 -1.93
N GLY A 113 7.80 20.34 -1.01
CA GLY A 113 8.78 20.78 0.01
C GLY A 113 9.19 19.61 0.91
N ILE A 114 8.21 18.79 1.31
CA ILE A 114 8.44 17.58 2.11
C ILE A 114 9.28 16.54 1.35
N GLU A 115 9.00 16.30 0.08
CA GLU A 115 9.81 15.39 -0.75
C GLU A 115 11.25 15.92 -0.93
N ASN A 116 11.44 17.23 -1.06
CA ASN A 116 12.77 17.83 -1.11
C ASN A 116 13.53 17.64 0.20
N LEU A 117 12.87 17.82 1.33
CA LEU A 117 13.44 17.53 2.64
C LEU A 117 13.81 16.06 2.78
N ALA A 118 12.96 15.14 2.35
CA ALA A 118 13.23 13.70 2.42
C ALA A 118 14.42 13.26 1.55
N ARG A 119 14.66 13.95 0.42
CA ARG A 119 15.83 13.71 -0.43
C ARG A 119 17.13 14.29 0.15
N ASN A 120 17.03 15.31 1.01
CA ASN A 120 18.17 15.97 1.62
C ASN A 120 17.97 16.17 3.14
N PRO A 121 17.79 15.09 3.87
CA PRO A 121 17.42 15.19 5.28
C PRO A 121 18.58 15.70 6.14
N GLY A 122 18.24 16.22 7.31
CA GLY A 122 19.19 16.65 8.31
C GLY A 122 20.03 15.49 8.90
N PRO A 123 21.07 15.77 9.66
CA PRO A 123 21.91 14.76 10.28
C PRO A 123 21.12 13.85 11.23
N GLY A 124 21.41 12.55 11.22
CA GLY A 124 20.76 11.56 12.10
C GLY A 124 19.38 11.11 11.63
N SER A 125 19.01 11.42 10.38
CA SER A 125 17.71 11.06 9.82
C SER A 125 17.52 9.55 9.67
N THR A 126 16.26 9.15 9.74
CA THR A 126 15.79 7.79 9.42
C THR A 126 15.11 7.82 8.04
N PRO A 127 15.43 6.90 7.12
CA PRO A 127 14.73 6.83 5.83
C PRO A 127 13.25 6.56 6.00
N ILE A 128 12.40 7.40 5.38
CA ILE A 128 10.93 7.29 5.40
C ILE A 128 10.31 7.33 4.00
N GLY A 129 11.11 7.16 2.95
CA GLY A 129 10.69 7.28 1.55
C GLY A 129 11.08 8.62 0.93
N LEU A 130 10.89 8.74 -0.38
CA LEU A 130 11.27 9.91 -1.18
C LEU A 130 10.07 10.60 -1.83
N THR A 131 8.94 9.92 -1.90
CA THR A 131 7.69 10.45 -2.41
C THR A 131 6.71 10.68 -1.26
N MET A 132 5.79 11.61 -1.44
CA MET A 132 4.76 11.89 -0.41
C MET A 132 3.97 10.64 -0.04
N SER A 133 3.69 9.77 -1.02
CA SER A 133 2.99 8.49 -0.75
C SER A 133 3.81 7.53 0.12
N GLU A 134 5.13 7.42 -0.10
CA GLU A 134 6.00 6.58 0.73
C GLU A 134 6.13 7.15 2.15
N ILE A 135 6.28 8.47 2.26
CA ILE A 135 6.36 9.17 3.53
C ILE A 135 5.06 9.00 4.33
N PHE A 136 3.92 9.18 3.65
CA PHE A 136 2.60 9.00 4.29
C PHE A 136 2.34 7.55 4.70
N ALA A 137 2.81 6.56 3.94
CA ALA A 137 2.74 5.16 4.32
C ALA A 137 3.49 4.88 5.64
N ASN A 138 4.72 5.39 5.76
CA ASN A 138 5.52 5.25 6.98
C ASN A 138 4.92 6.03 8.16
N PHE A 139 4.39 7.23 7.92
CA PHE A 139 3.64 7.98 8.95
C PHE A 139 2.40 7.22 9.40
N SER A 140 1.65 6.64 8.48
CA SER A 140 0.46 5.82 8.78
C SER A 140 0.83 4.59 9.61
N ALA A 141 1.96 3.96 9.32
CA ALA A 141 2.49 2.86 10.13
C ALA A 141 2.90 3.35 11.53
N ALA A 142 3.55 4.51 11.64
CA ALA A 142 3.94 5.09 12.92
C ALA A 142 2.72 5.40 13.81
N ILE A 143 1.68 6.02 13.24
CA ILE A 143 0.42 6.30 13.96
C ILE A 143 -0.28 4.99 14.40
N THR A 144 -0.19 3.94 13.59
CA THR A 144 -0.88 2.67 13.87
C THR A 144 -0.15 1.83 14.90
N LEU A 145 1.17 1.76 14.82
CA LEU A 145 1.98 0.83 15.63
C LEU A 145 2.62 1.48 16.85
N ASP A 146 3.01 2.75 16.70
CA ASP A 146 3.87 3.46 17.67
C ASP A 146 5.04 2.57 18.16
N SER A 147 5.80 2.08 17.21
CA SER A 147 6.86 1.10 17.43
C SER A 147 8.22 1.79 17.54
N ASP A 148 9.07 1.30 18.42
CA ASP A 148 10.48 1.76 18.53
C ASP A 148 11.34 1.44 17.29
N GLN A 149 10.75 0.77 16.27
CA GLN A 149 11.46 0.31 15.08
C GLN A 149 11.49 1.37 13.97
N GLY A 150 12.62 2.02 13.77
CA GLY A 150 12.94 2.81 12.59
C GLY A 150 11.87 3.86 12.25
N ALA A 151 11.16 3.64 11.14
CA ALA A 151 10.13 4.55 10.62
C ALA A 151 8.75 4.37 11.26
N PHE A 152 8.50 3.33 12.06
CA PHE A 152 7.16 2.89 12.46
C PHE A 152 6.68 3.41 13.83
N GLY A 153 7.25 4.48 14.33
CA GLY A 153 6.83 5.11 15.58
C GLY A 153 7.41 6.50 15.73
N PHE A 154 7.16 7.11 16.87
CA PHE A 154 7.69 8.40 17.28
C PHE A 154 8.72 8.23 18.37
N SER A 155 9.71 9.13 18.43
CA SER A 155 10.70 9.13 19.52
C SER A 155 10.32 10.06 20.67
N GLU A 156 9.55 11.13 20.39
CA GLU A 156 9.23 12.19 21.34
C GLU A 156 7.74 12.26 21.71
N ILE A 157 6.88 11.58 20.96
CA ILE A 157 5.45 11.47 21.21
C ILE A 157 5.15 10.01 21.51
N ASP A 158 4.49 9.74 22.64
CA ASP A 158 3.98 8.41 23.00
C ASP A 158 2.49 8.36 22.70
N LEU A 159 2.08 7.47 21.79
CA LEU A 159 0.70 7.30 21.37
C LEU A 159 0.05 6.17 22.16
N LEU A 160 -0.74 6.53 23.16
CA LEU A 160 -1.37 5.60 24.09
C LEU A 160 -2.54 4.83 23.45
N ASP A 161 -2.69 3.55 23.82
CA ASP A 161 -3.86 2.73 23.47
C ASP A 161 -5.13 3.16 24.21
N ASP A 162 -4.97 3.63 25.45
CA ASP A 162 -6.07 4.07 26.31
C ASP A 162 -5.90 5.54 26.69
N CYS A 163 -6.83 6.34 26.20
CA CYS A 163 -6.86 7.78 26.39
C CYS A 163 -7.64 8.22 27.63
N SER A 164 -8.06 7.33 28.48
CA SER A 164 -8.86 7.66 29.67
C SER A 164 -8.12 8.52 30.70
N SER A 165 -6.79 8.53 30.64
CA SER A 165 -5.91 9.28 31.54
C SER A 165 -5.34 10.59 30.94
N GLY A 166 -5.72 10.97 29.72
CA GLY A 166 -5.09 12.04 28.95
C GLY A 166 -3.89 11.54 28.14
N GLY A 167 -3.25 12.44 27.40
CA GLY A 167 -2.12 12.13 26.51
C GLY A 167 -2.54 11.99 25.05
N PHE A 168 -1.55 11.79 24.20
CA PHE A 168 -1.79 11.52 22.78
C PHE A 168 -2.27 10.08 22.59
N CYS A 169 -3.28 9.91 21.75
CA CYS A 169 -3.94 8.62 21.58
C CYS A 169 -3.82 8.11 20.15
N ARG A 170 -3.52 6.82 19.99
CA ARG A 170 -3.60 6.15 18.70
C ARG A 170 -4.98 5.52 18.44
N ASN A 171 -6.04 6.16 18.81
CA ASN A 171 -7.40 5.62 18.67
C ASN A 171 -7.86 5.58 17.20
N ILE A 172 -7.06 4.91 16.36
CA ILE A 172 -7.44 4.62 15.00
C ILE A 172 -8.52 3.55 15.06
N ALA A 173 -9.73 3.92 14.70
CA ALA A 173 -10.84 2.99 14.65
C ALA A 173 -10.51 1.85 13.70
N SER A 174 -10.13 0.70 14.25
CA SER A 174 -9.82 -0.50 13.51
C SER A 174 -11.01 -1.45 13.52
N ALA A 175 -11.23 -2.12 12.40
CA ALA A 175 -12.05 -3.32 12.38
C ALA A 175 -11.13 -4.50 12.71
N GLU A 176 -11.55 -5.33 13.67
CA GLU A 176 -10.79 -6.52 14.05
C GLU A 176 -11.47 -7.77 13.51
N ASN A 177 -10.69 -8.69 13.00
CA ASN A 177 -11.14 -10.04 12.73
C ASN A 177 -10.15 -11.06 13.29
N ASN A 178 -10.67 -12.05 14.00
CA ASN A 178 -9.92 -13.16 14.59
C ASN A 178 -10.63 -14.52 14.36
N ASP A 179 -11.65 -14.58 13.52
CA ASP A 179 -12.34 -15.79 13.08
C ASP A 179 -12.25 -15.92 11.57
N TRP A 180 -11.61 -16.99 11.11
CA TRP A 180 -11.27 -17.24 9.71
C TRP A 180 -11.98 -18.44 9.10
N THR A 181 -13.09 -18.86 9.72
CA THR A 181 -13.95 -19.93 9.16
C THR A 181 -14.61 -19.52 7.86
N GLU A 182 -14.77 -18.20 7.63
CA GLU A 182 -15.30 -17.62 6.41
C GLU A 182 -14.49 -16.37 6.02
N ALA A 183 -14.58 -15.95 4.75
CA ALA A 183 -13.97 -14.71 4.29
C ALA A 183 -14.59 -13.52 5.03
N TRP A 184 -13.73 -12.70 5.62
CA TRP A 184 -14.14 -11.45 6.26
C TRP A 184 -14.35 -10.36 5.22
N GLN A 185 -15.40 -9.55 5.38
CA GLN A 185 -15.72 -8.44 4.50
C GLN A 185 -16.18 -7.22 5.30
N SER A 186 -15.77 -6.04 4.84
CA SER A 186 -16.19 -4.76 5.41
C SER A 186 -16.44 -3.74 4.30
N PHE A 187 -17.59 -3.10 4.33
CA PHE A 187 -18.08 -2.24 3.25
C PHE A 187 -18.33 -0.80 3.71
N GLY A 188 -18.42 0.11 2.75
CA GLY A 188 -18.91 1.46 2.97
C GLY A 188 -17.91 2.38 3.67
N HIS A 189 -16.61 2.11 3.52
CA HIS A 189 -15.58 3.04 4.00
C HIS A 189 -15.40 4.20 3.03
N SER A 190 -15.16 5.38 3.59
CA SER A 190 -14.90 6.59 2.80
C SER A 190 -13.69 7.31 3.38
N LEU A 191 -12.81 7.80 2.51
CA LEU A 191 -11.64 8.60 2.86
C LEU A 191 -11.68 9.93 2.12
N GLU A 192 -11.34 11.00 2.81
CA GLU A 192 -10.88 12.24 2.17
C GLU A 192 -9.48 12.02 1.62
N GLY A 193 -9.03 12.86 0.67
CA GLY A 193 -7.67 12.79 0.14
C GLY A 193 -6.63 12.87 1.25
N TRP A 194 -5.72 11.90 1.31
CA TRP A 194 -4.72 11.75 2.39
C TRP A 194 -5.32 11.49 3.78
N GLY A 195 -6.52 10.93 3.83
CA GLY A 195 -7.07 10.29 5.03
C GLY A 195 -6.63 8.84 5.14
N LEU A 196 -6.65 8.31 6.35
CA LEU A 196 -6.19 6.96 6.71
C LEU A 196 -7.32 6.10 7.28
N LYS A 197 -7.38 4.84 6.88
CA LYS A 197 -8.17 3.80 7.55
C LYS A 197 -7.31 2.57 7.79
N SER A 198 -7.39 2.00 8.99
CA SER A 198 -6.68 0.78 9.35
C SER A 198 -7.63 -0.36 9.69
N PHE A 199 -7.16 -1.60 9.48
CA PHE A 199 -7.86 -2.83 9.82
C PHE A 199 -6.85 -3.79 10.44
N ARG A 200 -7.22 -4.42 11.54
CA ARG A 200 -6.37 -5.38 12.25
C ARG A 200 -6.88 -6.79 12.05
N PHE A 201 -5.96 -7.71 11.79
CA PHE A 201 -6.23 -9.13 11.65
C PHE A 201 -5.32 -9.93 12.59
N SER A 202 -5.90 -10.95 13.24
CA SER A 202 -5.19 -11.85 14.14
C SER A 202 -5.87 -13.23 14.14
N GLY A 203 -5.27 -14.21 14.79
CA GLY A 203 -5.89 -15.51 15.02
C GLY A 203 -5.92 -16.43 13.80
N GLY A 204 -5.00 -16.28 12.85
CA GLY A 204 -4.90 -17.17 11.69
C GLY A 204 -4.40 -18.58 12.06
N ASP A 205 -4.56 -19.53 11.15
CA ASP A 205 -4.23 -20.95 11.31
C ASP A 205 -2.92 -21.37 10.59
N GLY A 206 -2.09 -20.40 10.20
CA GLY A 206 -0.80 -20.64 9.51
C GLY A 206 -0.90 -20.60 7.98
N TYR A 207 -2.11 -20.51 7.42
CA TYR A 207 -2.30 -20.30 6.00
C TYR A 207 -2.04 -18.83 5.59
N PRO A 208 -1.66 -18.55 4.33
CA PRO A 208 -1.55 -17.20 3.86
C PRO A 208 -2.84 -16.41 4.01
N LEU A 209 -2.72 -15.13 4.41
CA LEU A 209 -3.83 -14.17 4.45
C LEU A 209 -3.84 -13.37 3.15
N SER A 210 -4.88 -13.55 2.34
CA SER A 210 -5.13 -12.76 1.14
C SER A 210 -6.04 -11.59 1.46
N ILE A 211 -5.65 -10.40 1.02
CA ILE A 211 -6.35 -9.13 1.28
C ILE A 211 -6.67 -8.47 -0.06
N LEU A 212 -7.92 -8.02 -0.22
CA LEU A 212 -8.41 -7.25 -1.35
C LEU A 212 -9.01 -5.93 -0.87
N VAL A 213 -8.53 -4.84 -1.41
CA VAL A 213 -9.13 -3.50 -1.30
C VAL A 213 -9.79 -3.18 -2.64
N GLN A 214 -11.10 -2.97 -2.63
CA GLN A 214 -11.88 -2.67 -3.83
C GLN A 214 -12.42 -1.24 -3.76
N PRO A 215 -11.79 -0.30 -4.46
CA PRO A 215 -12.19 1.11 -4.47
C PRO A 215 -13.28 1.40 -5.50
N ASP A 216 -13.98 2.52 -5.33
CA ASP A 216 -14.93 3.07 -6.29
C ASP A 216 -14.26 3.91 -7.39
N ARG A 217 -12.97 4.23 -7.22
CA ARG A 217 -12.17 5.04 -8.14
C ARG A 217 -10.67 4.82 -7.95
N PHE A 218 -9.87 5.28 -8.90
CA PHE A 218 -8.40 5.30 -8.80
C PHE A 218 -7.90 6.26 -7.72
N GLY A 219 -6.65 6.06 -7.29
CA GLY A 219 -5.95 6.88 -6.31
C GLY A 219 -5.95 6.29 -4.91
N PHE A 220 -6.59 5.14 -4.68
CA PHE A 220 -6.39 4.40 -3.44
C PHE A 220 -5.03 3.70 -3.46
N GLU A 221 -4.37 3.76 -2.33
CA GLU A 221 -3.14 3.06 -2.05
C GLU A 221 -3.26 2.38 -0.68
N GLY A 222 -2.34 1.48 -0.39
CA GLY A 222 -2.32 0.83 0.91
C GLY A 222 -1.02 0.10 1.18
N ALA A 223 -0.90 -0.36 2.40
CA ALA A 223 0.18 -1.20 2.86
C ALA A 223 -0.32 -2.24 3.86
N VAL A 224 0.37 -3.35 3.90
CA VAL A 224 0.19 -4.38 4.91
C VAL A 224 1.38 -4.33 5.85
N LEU A 225 1.10 -4.17 7.15
CA LEU A 225 2.08 -4.33 8.20
C LEU A 225 1.95 -5.74 8.76
N SER A 226 3.04 -6.44 8.88
CA SER A 226 3.07 -7.80 9.43
C SER A 226 4.10 -7.91 10.55
N LYS A 227 3.70 -8.54 11.65
CA LYS A 227 4.57 -8.77 12.81
C LYS A 227 5.09 -10.19 12.79
N GLU A 228 6.38 -10.34 12.61
CA GLU A 228 7.02 -11.64 12.70
C GLU A 228 6.99 -12.14 14.15
N ASP A 229 6.44 -13.34 14.36
CA ASP A 229 6.23 -13.89 15.71
C ASP A 229 7.55 -14.20 16.44
N SER A 230 8.56 -14.67 15.69
CA SER A 230 9.85 -15.07 16.26
C SER A 230 10.69 -13.92 16.77
N THR A 231 10.62 -12.75 16.14
CA THR A 231 11.44 -11.57 16.44
C THR A 231 10.64 -10.42 17.05
N GLY A 232 9.33 -10.41 16.84
CA GLY A 232 8.45 -9.28 17.14
C GLY A 232 8.67 -8.09 16.21
N THR A 233 9.42 -8.28 15.12
CA THR A 233 9.76 -7.22 14.17
C THR A 233 8.60 -6.96 13.23
N TRP A 234 8.35 -5.68 12.94
CA TRP A 234 7.37 -5.26 11.96
C TRP A 234 8.01 -5.09 10.59
N SER A 235 7.30 -5.53 9.57
CA SER A 235 7.59 -5.24 8.16
C SER A 235 6.40 -4.55 7.51
N MET A 236 6.64 -3.84 6.42
CA MET A 236 5.61 -3.15 5.65
C MET A 236 5.77 -3.46 4.17
N ASP A 237 4.73 -4.02 3.58
CA ASP A 237 4.63 -4.28 2.16
C ASP A 237 3.51 -3.43 1.55
N ARG A 238 3.79 -2.77 0.42
CA ARG A 238 2.79 -1.98 -0.31
C ARG A 238 1.80 -2.91 -0.99
N LEU A 239 0.52 -2.54 -0.99
CA LEU A 239 -0.45 -3.23 -1.82
C LEU A 239 -0.06 -3.15 -3.29
N ARG A 240 -0.23 -4.23 -4.00
CA ARG A 240 -0.15 -4.24 -5.45
C ARG A 240 -1.43 -3.64 -6.01
N ILE A 241 -1.31 -2.52 -6.72
CA ILE A 241 -2.45 -1.83 -7.30
C ILE A 241 -2.60 -2.25 -8.77
N ASP A 242 -3.78 -2.75 -9.10
CA ASP A 242 -4.16 -3.04 -10.47
C ASP A 242 -4.35 -1.74 -11.26
N SER A 243 -3.71 -1.63 -12.41
CA SER A 243 -3.75 -0.43 -13.26
C SER A 243 -5.05 -0.29 -14.04
N GLU A 244 -5.87 -1.34 -14.15
CA GLU A 244 -7.11 -1.34 -14.93
C GLU A 244 -8.31 -0.88 -14.11
N ASP A 245 -8.39 -1.29 -12.83
CA ASP A 245 -9.55 -0.99 -11.99
C ASP A 245 -9.20 -0.39 -10.62
N GLY A 246 -7.91 -0.24 -10.30
CA GLY A 246 -7.43 0.36 -9.06
C GLY A 246 -7.54 -0.53 -7.83
N ARG A 247 -7.89 -1.81 -7.98
CA ARG A 247 -7.92 -2.76 -6.86
C ARG A 247 -6.53 -2.89 -6.23
N GLY A 248 -6.49 -2.92 -4.92
CA GLY A 248 -5.28 -3.16 -4.15
C GLY A 248 -5.29 -4.57 -3.56
N THR A 249 -4.20 -5.31 -3.73
CA THR A 249 -4.08 -6.68 -3.22
C THR A 249 -2.84 -6.85 -2.37
N GLY A 250 -2.94 -7.68 -1.33
CA GLY A 250 -1.85 -8.06 -0.44
C GLY A 250 -1.92 -9.52 -0.06
N LEU A 251 -0.76 -10.14 0.16
CA LEU A 251 -0.63 -11.51 0.64
C LEU A 251 0.34 -11.53 1.81
N VAL A 252 -0.04 -12.19 2.90
CA VAL A 252 0.81 -12.35 4.09
C VAL A 252 0.96 -13.84 4.38
N ASN A 253 2.17 -14.33 4.26
CA ASN A 253 2.46 -15.75 4.45
C ASN A 253 2.51 -16.14 5.94
N GLY A 254 2.12 -17.38 6.25
CA GLY A 254 2.20 -17.94 7.59
C GLY A 254 1.39 -17.20 8.66
N PHE A 255 0.26 -16.59 8.28
CA PHE A 255 -0.59 -15.84 9.18
C PHE A 255 -1.19 -16.73 10.27
N GLY A 256 -0.90 -16.38 11.52
CA GLY A 256 -1.25 -17.16 12.72
C GLY A 256 -0.15 -18.13 13.19
N ASN A 257 0.94 -18.28 12.42
CA ASN A 257 2.08 -19.16 12.78
C ASN A 257 3.42 -18.41 12.72
N LEU A 258 3.76 -17.83 11.57
CA LEU A 258 4.97 -17.02 11.40
C LEU A 258 4.68 -15.54 11.64
N THR A 259 3.47 -15.11 11.37
CA THR A 259 2.97 -13.75 11.50
C THR A 259 1.78 -13.71 12.44
N SER A 260 1.95 -13.18 13.64
CA SER A 260 0.91 -13.21 14.69
C SER A 260 -0.12 -12.09 14.55
N GLU A 261 0.24 -10.99 13.93
CA GLU A 261 -0.59 -9.80 13.80
C GLU A 261 -0.35 -9.11 12.46
N VAL A 262 -1.43 -8.71 11.81
CA VAL A 262 -1.41 -8.01 10.53
C VAL A 262 -2.28 -6.77 10.62
N TRP A 263 -1.78 -5.64 10.09
CA TRP A 263 -2.55 -4.44 9.88
C TRP A 263 -2.59 -4.10 8.40
N LEU A 264 -3.77 -3.84 7.89
CA LEU A 264 -3.97 -3.23 6.58
C LEU A 264 -4.15 -1.72 6.79
N LEU A 265 -3.35 -0.94 6.12
CA LEU A 265 -3.47 0.51 6.02
C LEU A 265 -4.00 0.86 4.64
N VAL A 266 -5.02 1.71 4.57
CA VAL A 266 -5.58 2.20 3.30
C VAL A 266 -5.67 3.71 3.37
N TRP A 267 -5.19 4.38 2.33
CA TRP A 267 -5.33 5.83 2.17
C TRP A 267 -5.71 6.18 0.74
N TYR A 268 -6.25 7.38 0.59
CA TYR A 268 -6.66 7.88 -0.72
C TYR A 268 -5.69 8.98 -1.16
N ASN A 269 -4.79 8.65 -2.09
CA ASN A 269 -3.93 9.61 -2.76
C ASN A 269 -4.76 10.32 -3.83
N SER A 270 -5.47 11.38 -3.43
CA SER A 270 -6.26 12.14 -4.38
C SER A 270 -5.33 12.86 -5.37
N LEU A 271 -5.70 12.87 -6.65
CA LEU A 271 -4.97 13.60 -7.70
C LEU A 271 -5.03 15.13 -7.52
N VAL A 272 -5.68 15.59 -6.49
CA VAL A 272 -5.76 17.01 -6.17
C VAL A 272 -4.65 17.32 -5.19
N ASP A 273 -3.75 18.19 -5.64
CA ASP A 273 -2.67 18.73 -4.85
C ASP A 273 -3.16 19.46 -3.58
N ASP A 274 -2.22 19.89 -2.77
CA ASP A 274 -2.47 20.68 -1.58
C ASP A 274 -3.48 21.79 -1.83
N CYS A 275 -4.41 21.93 -0.89
CA CYS A 275 -5.48 22.89 -1.02
C CYS A 275 -5.83 23.49 0.32
N ASP A 276 -5.97 24.81 0.38
CA ASP A 276 -6.59 25.52 1.46
C ASP A 276 -7.57 26.59 0.91
N PHE A 277 -8.44 27.11 1.78
CA PHE A 277 -9.51 28.02 1.35
C PHE A 277 -9.00 29.40 0.89
N ASP A 278 -7.75 29.75 1.17
CA ASP A 278 -7.13 31.03 0.76
C ASP A 278 -6.61 30.97 -0.68
N PHE A 279 -6.48 29.78 -1.27
CA PHE A 279 -6.04 29.63 -2.64
C PHE A 279 -7.21 29.50 -3.62
N ALA A 280 -7.31 30.47 -4.53
CA ALA A 280 -8.38 30.55 -5.52
C ALA A 280 -8.52 29.31 -6.42
N ASN A 281 -7.48 28.49 -6.53
CA ASN A 281 -7.48 27.27 -7.33
C ASN A 281 -8.20 26.10 -6.65
N CYS A 282 -8.35 26.11 -5.34
CA CYS A 282 -9.16 25.14 -4.61
C CYS A 282 -10.67 25.28 -4.86
N GLY A 283 -11.12 26.48 -5.18
CA GLY A 283 -12.53 26.77 -5.49
C GLY A 283 -13.03 26.16 -6.80
N VAL A 284 -12.17 25.61 -7.64
CA VAL A 284 -12.57 24.92 -8.88
C VAL A 284 -13.18 23.54 -8.60
N LEU A 285 -12.89 22.95 -7.45
CA LEU A 285 -13.65 21.78 -6.95
C LEU A 285 -14.94 22.27 -6.26
N SER A 286 -15.65 23.07 -7.01
CA SER A 286 -16.84 23.83 -6.64
C SER A 286 -17.85 23.01 -5.86
N GLY A 287 -18.16 23.46 -4.68
CA GLY A 287 -19.26 22.98 -3.87
C GLY A 287 -18.89 22.63 -2.43
N GLY A 288 -17.67 22.89 -1.96
CA GLY A 288 -17.26 22.61 -0.59
C GLY A 288 -17.12 21.12 -0.26
N ASN A 289 -17.08 20.28 -1.28
CA ASN A 289 -16.89 18.84 -1.10
C ASN A 289 -15.41 18.49 -1.30
N TYR A 290 -14.81 17.92 -0.27
CA TYR A 290 -13.49 17.28 -0.34
C TYR A 290 -13.48 16.17 -1.39
N PRO A 291 -12.35 15.93 -2.06
CA PRO A 291 -12.19 14.74 -2.88
C PRO A 291 -12.26 13.53 -1.95
N THR A 292 -13.39 12.84 -1.99
CA THR A 292 -13.62 11.62 -1.22
C THR A 292 -13.68 10.43 -2.15
N GLY A 293 -13.11 9.32 -1.73
CA GLY A 293 -13.26 8.03 -2.37
C GLY A 293 -13.83 7.02 -1.40
N SER A 294 -14.58 6.04 -1.92
CA SER A 294 -15.13 4.95 -1.13
C SER A 294 -14.49 3.63 -1.52
N PHE A 295 -14.42 2.71 -0.57
CA PHE A 295 -13.86 1.39 -0.81
C PHE A 295 -14.49 0.34 0.10
N SER A 296 -14.26 -0.92 -0.26
CA SER A 296 -14.51 -2.08 0.58
C SER A 296 -13.23 -2.90 0.76
N VAL A 297 -13.20 -3.69 1.81
CA VAL A 297 -12.10 -4.62 2.11
C VAL A 297 -12.65 -6.01 2.23
N SER A 298 -11.94 -6.97 1.65
CA SER A 298 -12.16 -8.39 1.89
C SER A 298 -10.84 -9.03 2.32
N ALA A 299 -10.91 -9.99 3.23
CA ALA A 299 -9.75 -10.76 3.66
C ALA A 299 -10.16 -12.23 3.88
N SER A 300 -9.31 -13.16 3.48
CA SER A 300 -9.53 -14.60 3.69
C SER A 300 -8.21 -15.32 3.85
N GLN A 301 -8.22 -16.43 4.59
CA GLN A 301 -7.10 -17.36 4.53
C GLN A 301 -7.20 -18.20 3.27
N VAL A 302 -6.07 -18.38 2.61
CA VAL A 302 -5.95 -19.22 1.42
C VAL A 302 -5.65 -20.63 1.88
N THR A 303 -6.69 -21.49 1.91
CA THR A 303 -6.56 -22.87 2.38
C THR A 303 -6.23 -23.86 1.28
N ASP A 304 -6.49 -23.47 0.03
CA ASP A 304 -6.27 -24.32 -1.15
C ASP A 304 -5.16 -23.71 -2.02
N SER A 305 -4.38 -24.59 -2.62
CA SER A 305 -3.36 -24.23 -3.61
C SER A 305 -4.04 -23.74 -4.90
N ALA A 306 -3.26 -23.05 -5.73
CA ALA A 306 -3.69 -22.74 -7.09
C ALA A 306 -4.00 -24.02 -7.85
N GLU A 307 -5.03 -24.00 -8.68
CA GLU A 307 -5.37 -25.10 -9.58
C GLU A 307 -4.90 -24.76 -10.99
N LEU A 308 -4.16 -25.67 -11.58
CA LEU A 308 -3.66 -25.59 -12.94
C LEU A 308 -4.36 -26.63 -13.80
N THR A 309 -4.92 -26.20 -14.93
CA THR A 309 -5.53 -27.11 -15.91
C THR A 309 -4.95 -26.87 -17.29
N ILE A 310 -4.80 -27.93 -18.06
CA ILE A 310 -4.63 -27.83 -19.52
C ILE A 310 -6.03 -28.01 -20.11
N GLU A 311 -6.65 -26.91 -20.57
CA GLU A 311 -8.06 -26.94 -20.95
C GLU A 311 -8.27 -27.33 -22.41
N THR A 312 -7.37 -26.90 -23.30
CA THR A 312 -7.47 -27.19 -24.72
C THR A 312 -6.11 -27.54 -25.30
N VAL A 313 -6.11 -28.46 -26.25
CA VAL A 313 -4.99 -28.72 -27.12
C VAL A 313 -5.53 -28.88 -28.53
N GLU A 314 -5.18 -27.96 -29.40
CA GLU A 314 -5.61 -27.97 -30.79
C GLU A 314 -4.40 -27.99 -31.71
N GLY A 315 -4.43 -28.90 -32.67
CA GLY A 315 -3.47 -28.92 -33.75
C GLY A 315 -3.69 -27.78 -34.73
N PHE A 316 -2.63 -27.23 -35.27
CA PHE A 316 -2.66 -26.09 -36.17
C PHE A 316 -1.68 -26.23 -37.31
N ASP A 317 -2.19 -26.09 -38.52
CA ASP A 317 -1.39 -26.04 -39.76
C ASP A 317 -0.86 -24.61 -39.96
N ARG A 318 0.37 -24.35 -39.55
CA ARG A 318 0.98 -23.02 -39.61
C ARG A 318 1.63 -22.71 -40.95
N ASP A 319 2.05 -23.72 -41.70
CA ASP A 319 2.74 -23.53 -43.00
C ASP A 319 1.83 -23.73 -44.21
N GLY A 320 0.59 -24.17 -44.02
CA GLY A 320 -0.45 -24.27 -45.02
C GLY A 320 -0.34 -25.55 -45.90
N ASP A 321 0.29 -26.60 -45.39
CA ASP A 321 0.42 -27.87 -46.10
C ASP A 321 -0.68 -28.89 -45.79
N LEU A 322 -1.66 -28.48 -44.98
CA LEU A 322 -2.79 -29.27 -44.51
C LEU A 322 -2.42 -30.34 -43.46
N MET A 323 -1.28 -30.21 -42.82
CA MET A 323 -0.88 -31.02 -41.69
C MET A 323 -0.65 -30.13 -40.46
N ASP A 324 -1.09 -30.58 -39.31
CA ASP A 324 -0.86 -29.86 -38.06
C ASP A 324 0.63 -29.95 -37.68
N ASP A 325 1.34 -28.85 -37.80
CA ASP A 325 2.78 -28.74 -37.48
C ASP A 325 3.04 -27.99 -36.16
N SER A 326 2.00 -27.40 -35.58
CA SER A 326 2.02 -26.67 -34.34
C SER A 326 0.85 -27.04 -33.47
N VAL A 327 0.97 -26.79 -32.14
CA VAL A 327 -0.08 -27.03 -31.18
C VAL A 327 -0.33 -25.78 -30.41
N GLU A 328 -1.59 -25.38 -30.28
CA GLU A 328 -2.06 -24.40 -29.31
C GLU A 328 -2.46 -25.11 -28.03
N ILE A 329 -1.92 -24.66 -26.92
CA ILE A 329 -2.15 -25.22 -25.59
C ILE A 329 -2.83 -24.13 -24.76
N GLY A 330 -4.08 -24.34 -24.37
CA GLY A 330 -4.79 -23.50 -23.43
C GLY A 330 -4.45 -23.90 -22.00
N ILE A 331 -3.84 -23.01 -21.23
CA ILE A 331 -3.53 -23.21 -19.82
C ILE A 331 -4.50 -22.41 -18.99
N GLY A 332 -5.37 -23.08 -18.23
CA GLY A 332 -6.26 -22.50 -17.26
C GLY A 332 -5.58 -22.49 -15.89
N VAL A 333 -5.59 -21.33 -15.23
CA VAL A 333 -5.05 -21.18 -13.89
C VAL A 333 -6.08 -20.46 -13.01
N SER A 334 -6.38 -21.02 -11.85
CA SER A 334 -7.24 -20.43 -10.83
C SER A 334 -6.57 -20.48 -9.47
N SER A 335 -6.98 -19.60 -8.56
CA SER A 335 -6.50 -19.58 -7.19
C SER A 335 -7.65 -19.26 -6.23
N SER A 336 -7.62 -19.79 -5.05
CA SER A 336 -8.52 -19.42 -3.95
C SER A 336 -8.16 -18.06 -3.34
N ALA A 337 -6.98 -17.53 -3.61
CA ALA A 337 -6.58 -16.18 -3.23
C ALA A 337 -7.38 -15.13 -4.01
N PHE A 338 -7.63 -13.96 -3.41
CA PHE A 338 -8.26 -12.85 -4.12
C PHE A 338 -7.45 -12.36 -5.30
N PHE A 339 -6.14 -12.43 -5.16
CA PHE A 339 -5.20 -12.15 -6.23
C PHE A 339 -3.87 -12.82 -5.92
N GLU A 340 -3.30 -13.45 -6.92
CA GLU A 340 -2.00 -14.10 -6.82
C GLU A 340 -1.25 -13.99 -8.15
N THR A 341 0.07 -13.88 -8.09
CA THR A 341 0.92 -13.97 -9.28
C THR A 341 1.67 -15.28 -9.24
N LEU A 342 1.43 -16.11 -10.23
CA LEU A 342 2.04 -17.41 -10.38
C LEU A 342 3.07 -17.38 -11.50
N SER A 343 4.18 -18.10 -11.33
CA SER A 343 5.06 -18.49 -12.42
C SER A 343 4.57 -19.81 -13.00
N VAL A 344 4.35 -19.85 -14.30
CA VAL A 344 3.92 -21.04 -15.01
C VAL A 344 5.04 -21.47 -15.94
N GLU A 345 5.58 -22.65 -15.70
CA GLU A 345 6.53 -23.32 -16.57
C GLU A 345 5.81 -24.36 -17.42
N ILE A 346 5.99 -24.29 -18.73
CA ILE A 346 5.53 -25.30 -19.68
C ILE A 346 6.74 -25.99 -20.26
N SER A 347 6.76 -27.32 -20.21
CA SER A 347 7.86 -28.12 -20.71
C SER A 347 7.37 -29.15 -21.71
N ALA A 348 8.08 -29.28 -22.83
CA ALA A 348 7.83 -30.27 -23.85
C ALA A 348 8.87 -31.37 -23.81
N PHE A 349 8.43 -32.62 -23.79
CA PHE A 349 9.26 -33.81 -23.75
C PHE A 349 8.97 -34.69 -24.94
N ALA A 350 10.05 -35.24 -25.57
CA ALA A 350 9.98 -36.32 -26.51
C ALA A 350 10.74 -37.54 -25.95
N GLU A 351 10.12 -38.72 -25.97
CA GLU A 351 10.73 -39.95 -25.43
C GLU A 351 11.29 -39.79 -23.99
N ASN A 352 10.58 -39.05 -23.12
CA ASN A 352 10.98 -38.70 -21.74
C ASN A 352 12.21 -37.77 -21.62
N SER A 353 12.67 -37.18 -22.69
CA SER A 353 13.74 -36.19 -22.67
C SER A 353 13.16 -34.80 -22.84
N LEU A 354 13.54 -33.88 -21.95
CA LEU A 354 13.16 -32.47 -22.07
C LEU A 354 13.76 -31.91 -23.37
N TYR A 355 12.91 -31.36 -24.19
CA TYR A 355 13.32 -30.75 -25.45
C TYR A 355 13.33 -29.22 -25.35
N ASP A 356 12.26 -28.65 -24.82
CA ASP A 356 12.13 -27.20 -24.68
C ASP A 356 11.24 -26.85 -23.46
N SER A 357 11.44 -25.66 -22.91
CA SER A 357 10.61 -25.12 -21.85
C SER A 357 10.44 -23.62 -22.00
N SER A 358 9.29 -23.12 -21.56
CA SER A 358 8.97 -21.69 -21.51
C SER A 358 8.33 -21.36 -20.18
N GLU A 359 8.70 -20.22 -19.64
CA GLU A 359 8.18 -19.71 -18.38
C GLU A 359 7.53 -18.35 -18.61
N PHE A 360 6.38 -18.13 -18.00
CA PHE A 360 5.69 -16.83 -17.97
C PHE A 360 4.97 -16.63 -16.64
N THR A 361 4.69 -15.39 -16.31
CA THR A 361 3.89 -15.07 -15.13
C THR A 361 2.45 -14.81 -15.52
N ILE A 362 1.52 -15.27 -14.66
CA ILE A 362 0.09 -15.06 -14.79
C ILE A 362 -0.45 -14.52 -13.47
N SER A 363 -1.33 -13.54 -13.52
CA SER A 363 -2.00 -13.02 -12.34
C SER A 363 -3.41 -13.54 -12.31
N VAL A 364 -3.76 -14.25 -11.25
CA VAL A 364 -5.07 -14.89 -11.10
C VAL A 364 -5.79 -14.37 -9.88
N GLY A 365 -7.12 -14.35 -9.95
CA GLY A 365 -8.01 -14.03 -8.86
C GLY A 365 -8.97 -15.19 -8.60
N ASN A 366 -9.75 -15.09 -7.53
CA ASN A 366 -10.67 -16.14 -7.08
C ASN A 366 -11.96 -16.27 -7.91
N SER A 367 -12.13 -15.56 -9.01
CA SER A 367 -13.43 -15.50 -9.73
C SER A 367 -13.57 -16.54 -10.84
N GLU A 368 -12.65 -16.52 -11.77
CA GLU A 368 -12.67 -17.44 -12.94
C GLU A 368 -11.23 -17.78 -13.32
N PRO A 369 -10.98 -18.98 -13.89
CA PRO A 369 -9.67 -19.33 -14.39
C PRO A 369 -9.21 -18.32 -15.47
N GLU A 370 -8.01 -17.82 -15.34
CA GLU A 370 -7.38 -17.09 -16.44
C GLU A 370 -6.78 -18.09 -17.41
N ILE A 371 -7.16 -17.98 -18.68
CA ILE A 371 -6.70 -18.89 -19.74
C ILE A 371 -5.63 -18.18 -20.56
N ARG A 372 -4.47 -18.80 -20.70
CA ARG A 372 -3.40 -18.35 -21.60
C ARG A 372 -3.14 -19.38 -22.68
N SER A 373 -3.06 -18.92 -23.92
CA SER A 373 -2.67 -19.76 -25.06
C SER A 373 -1.16 -19.73 -25.23
N VAL A 374 -0.58 -20.92 -25.35
CA VAL A 374 0.85 -21.13 -25.62
C VAL A 374 1.01 -21.98 -26.84
N TRP A 375 1.93 -21.60 -27.71
CA TRP A 375 2.21 -22.31 -28.97
C TRP A 375 3.47 -23.13 -28.85
N PHE A 376 3.38 -24.41 -29.28
CA PHE A 376 4.50 -25.30 -29.39
C PHE A 376 4.62 -25.82 -30.84
N THR A 377 5.79 -25.61 -31.43
CA THR A 377 6.12 -26.10 -32.76
C THR A 377 7.26 -27.12 -32.63
N PRO A 378 6.97 -28.43 -32.70
CA PRO A 378 8.00 -29.44 -32.56
C PRO A 378 8.91 -29.47 -33.80
N PRO A 379 10.20 -29.78 -33.63
CA PRO A 379 11.15 -29.83 -34.72
C PRO A 379 11.08 -31.13 -35.54
N PHE A 380 10.38 -32.15 -35.03
CA PHE A 380 10.26 -33.47 -35.69
C PHE A 380 8.99 -34.17 -35.20
N THR A 381 8.53 -35.12 -35.95
CA THR A 381 7.37 -35.97 -35.60
C THR A 381 7.76 -36.94 -34.49
N ALA A 382 7.04 -36.87 -33.37
CA ALA A 382 7.17 -37.76 -32.24
C ALA A 382 5.91 -37.74 -31.38
N ASP A 383 5.81 -38.66 -30.43
CA ASP A 383 4.87 -38.61 -29.34
C ASP A 383 5.39 -37.59 -28.30
N TRP A 384 4.74 -36.45 -28.19
CA TRP A 384 5.14 -35.40 -27.28
C TRP A 384 4.33 -35.45 -25.99
N THR A 385 4.98 -35.19 -24.91
CA THR A 385 4.35 -34.97 -23.60
C THR A 385 4.55 -33.53 -23.22
N ILE A 386 3.43 -32.80 -23.01
CA ILE A 386 3.44 -31.45 -22.52
C ILE A 386 3.10 -31.47 -21.03
N THR A 387 3.92 -30.83 -20.24
CA THR A 387 3.68 -30.64 -18.80
C THR A 387 3.60 -29.16 -18.51
N ALA A 388 2.69 -28.79 -17.63
CA ALA A 388 2.63 -27.44 -17.09
C ALA A 388 2.76 -27.51 -15.57
N ARG A 389 3.53 -26.58 -15.00
CA ARG A 389 3.72 -26.42 -13.55
C ARG A 389 3.45 -24.97 -13.19
N ALA A 390 2.74 -24.76 -12.11
CA ALA A 390 2.56 -23.43 -11.55
C ALA A 390 3.18 -23.36 -10.15
N SER A 391 3.92 -22.30 -9.90
CA SER A 391 4.45 -21.98 -8.58
C SER A 391 4.20 -20.51 -8.28
N ASP A 392 4.05 -20.16 -7.02
CA ASP A 392 4.07 -18.76 -6.63
C ASP A 392 5.49 -18.17 -6.80
N ILE A 393 5.59 -16.85 -6.80
CA ILE A 393 6.88 -16.16 -6.95
C ILE A 393 7.80 -16.43 -5.75
N THR A 394 7.23 -16.81 -4.59
CA THR A 394 7.99 -17.12 -3.37
C THR A 394 8.42 -18.58 -3.32
N GLY A 395 7.84 -19.43 -4.16
CA GLY A 395 8.10 -20.88 -4.17
C GLY A 395 7.41 -21.64 -3.05
N GLU A 396 6.47 -21.00 -2.33
CA GLU A 396 5.77 -21.61 -1.18
C GLU A 396 4.52 -22.41 -1.57
N LEU A 397 3.95 -22.19 -2.75
CA LEU A 397 2.85 -23.01 -3.25
C LEU A 397 3.39 -24.34 -3.79
N GLN A 398 2.63 -25.41 -3.53
CA GLN A 398 2.99 -26.72 -4.09
C GLN A 398 2.93 -26.67 -5.61
N ASP A 399 3.98 -27.17 -6.26
CA ASP A 399 3.99 -27.35 -7.70
C ASP A 399 2.80 -28.21 -8.15
N ILE A 400 1.97 -27.61 -8.99
CA ILE A 400 0.87 -28.33 -9.64
C ILE A 400 1.33 -28.72 -11.01
N ALA A 401 1.31 -30.00 -11.33
CA ALA A 401 1.73 -30.49 -12.62
C ALA A 401 0.61 -31.27 -13.30
N GLN A 402 0.33 -30.93 -14.56
CA GLN A 402 -0.56 -31.69 -15.41
C GLN A 402 0.19 -32.11 -16.66
N THR A 403 0.02 -33.37 -17.08
CA THR A 403 0.66 -33.92 -18.27
C THR A 403 -0.40 -34.30 -19.30
N LEU A 404 -0.18 -33.87 -20.52
CA LEU A 404 -1.04 -34.21 -21.65
C LEU A 404 -0.20 -34.80 -22.78
N PRO A 405 -0.48 -36.05 -23.25
CA PRO A 405 0.15 -36.60 -24.42
C PRO A 405 -0.40 -35.94 -25.70
N VAL A 406 0.46 -35.59 -26.62
CA VAL A 406 0.10 -34.94 -27.88
C VAL A 406 0.85 -35.63 -29.05
N GLU A 407 0.09 -36.05 -30.05
CA GLU A 407 0.66 -36.48 -31.32
C GLU A 407 0.73 -35.28 -32.29
N ILE A 408 1.93 -34.97 -32.75
CA ILE A 408 2.14 -33.88 -33.72
C ILE A 408 2.96 -34.42 -34.89
N PHE A 409 2.51 -34.11 -36.09
CA PHE A 409 3.15 -34.51 -37.30
C PHE A 409 3.90 -33.33 -37.94
N ASN A 410 5.19 -33.27 -37.78
CA ASN A 410 6.02 -32.31 -38.49
C ASN A 410 6.90 -33.04 -39.53
N MET A 411 6.61 -32.85 -40.82
CA MET A 411 7.29 -33.51 -41.93
C MET A 411 8.51 -32.75 -42.45
N LYS A 412 8.76 -31.54 -41.99
CA LYS A 412 9.95 -30.76 -42.38
C LYS A 412 10.98 -30.78 -41.26
N PRO A 413 12.24 -31.15 -41.55
CA PRO A 413 13.30 -30.99 -40.57
C PRO A 413 13.66 -29.52 -40.42
N GLU A 414 12.99 -28.80 -39.51
CA GLU A 414 13.42 -27.49 -39.08
C GLU A 414 14.50 -27.60 -37.99
N SER A 415 15.42 -26.65 -37.96
CA SER A 415 16.64 -26.76 -37.16
C SER A 415 16.46 -26.40 -35.69
N SER A 416 15.24 -26.01 -35.24
CA SER A 416 14.94 -25.76 -33.84
C SER A 416 13.42 -25.62 -33.61
N GLY A 417 12.87 -26.43 -32.74
CA GLY A 417 11.54 -26.20 -32.16
C GLY A 417 11.59 -25.12 -31.09
N SER A 418 10.46 -24.47 -30.81
CA SER A 418 10.36 -23.48 -29.74
C SER A 418 8.95 -23.44 -29.11
N ILE A 419 8.90 -23.19 -27.83
CA ILE A 419 7.69 -22.82 -27.12
C ILE A 419 7.65 -21.30 -27.06
N SER A 420 6.54 -20.69 -27.47
CA SER A 420 6.36 -19.24 -27.36
C SER A 420 5.01 -18.90 -26.74
N SER A 421 5.01 -17.95 -25.82
CA SER A 421 3.80 -17.35 -25.25
C SER A 421 3.40 -16.10 -26.04
N ASN A 422 2.14 -15.94 -26.36
CA ASN A 422 1.63 -14.64 -26.80
C ASN A 422 1.43 -13.74 -25.57
N GLN A 423 2.08 -12.57 -25.60
CA GLN A 423 1.88 -11.50 -24.61
C GLN A 423 0.63 -10.70 -24.95
#